data_4fd0706c5d541fa952706abfea42553a
#
_entry.id   4fd0706c5d541fa952706abfea42553a
#
_cell.length_a   1.000
_cell.length_b   1.000
_cell.length_c   1.000
_cell.angle_alpha   90.00
_cell.angle_beta   90.00
_cell.angle_gamma   90.00
#
_symmetry.space_group_name_H-M   'P 1'
#
loop_
_entity.id
_entity.type
_entity.pdbx_description
1 polymer ?
#
loop_
_entity_poly.entity_id
_entity_poly.type
_entity_poly.pdbx_seq_one_letter_code
_entity_poly.pdbx_strand_id
1 'polypeptide(L)'
;MLSSDSFSYTVQARCTRADAVALLGDLSRQGELHPLIVRVRQLPPRPGALASYAITDRLELGPLHFPVTYQADVLIANEDEVVTVARQQPATTVRNHTRLRDEPDGVVRIDVEITLSAPAPLFGYAFRQARAAHLGLASRLGATLEGRAA
;
A
#
# COMPACT_ATOMS: atom_id res chain seq x y z
N MET A 1 -2.04 -22.74 -10.59
CA MET A 1 -1.92 -22.74 -9.12
C MET A 1 -1.42 -21.40 -8.63
N LEU A 2 -2.00 -20.88 -7.56
CA LEU A 2 -1.55 -19.66 -6.93
C LEU A 2 -0.57 -19.97 -5.79
N SER A 3 0.46 -19.14 -5.66
CA SER A 3 1.34 -19.15 -4.49
C SER A 3 1.07 -17.89 -3.67
N SER A 4 1.27 -18.00 -2.37
CA SER A 4 0.99 -16.89 -1.44
C SER A 4 2.05 -16.85 -0.35
N ASP A 5 2.47 -15.66 0.03
CA ASP A 5 3.37 -15.43 1.15
C ASP A 5 3.20 -14.00 1.65
N SER A 6 3.74 -13.74 2.82
CA SER A 6 3.60 -12.45 3.50
C SER A 6 4.95 -11.91 3.95
N PHE A 7 5.01 -10.59 4.10
CA PHE A 7 6.10 -9.91 4.80
C PHE A 7 5.52 -8.79 5.64
N SER A 8 6.26 -8.36 6.64
CA SER A 8 5.81 -7.34 7.59
C SER A 8 6.88 -6.30 7.83
N TYR A 9 6.43 -5.10 8.19
CA TYR A 9 7.33 -4.05 8.66
C TYR A 9 6.58 -3.15 9.64
N THR A 10 7.35 -2.38 10.42
CA THR A 10 6.82 -1.46 11.41
C THR A 10 7.36 -0.06 11.16
N VAL A 11 6.49 0.94 11.26
CA VAL A 11 6.85 2.36 11.21
C VAL A 11 6.39 3.01 12.50
N GLN A 12 7.20 3.89 13.07
CA GLN A 12 6.81 4.74 14.18
C GLN A 12 6.93 6.19 13.73
N ALA A 13 5.89 6.99 14.03
CA ALA A 13 5.87 8.38 13.60
C ALA A 13 5.18 9.24 14.68
N ARG A 14 5.65 10.47 14.82
CA ARG A 14 4.99 11.47 15.68
C ARG A 14 3.81 12.04 14.91
N CYS A 15 2.63 11.55 15.22
CA CYS A 15 1.37 11.96 14.60
C CYS A 15 0.22 11.41 15.42
N THR A 16 -1.01 11.70 14.99
CA THR A 16 -2.19 11.08 15.57
C THR A 16 -2.60 9.86 14.75
N ARG A 17 -3.35 8.94 15.33
CA ARG A 17 -3.94 7.83 14.58
C ARG A 17 -4.86 8.34 13.47
N ALA A 18 -5.62 9.42 13.76
CA ALA A 18 -6.48 10.04 12.74
C ALA A 18 -5.69 10.50 11.52
N ASP A 19 -4.52 11.13 11.72
CA ASP A 19 -3.66 11.55 10.61
C ASP A 19 -3.15 10.36 9.81
N ALA A 20 -2.75 9.29 10.50
CA ALA A 20 -2.27 8.09 9.84
C ALA A 20 -3.35 7.42 8.99
N VAL A 21 -4.58 7.30 9.52
CA VAL A 21 -5.70 6.73 8.79
C VAL A 21 -6.09 7.60 7.59
N ALA A 22 -6.06 8.93 7.76
CA ALA A 22 -6.37 9.85 6.66
C ALA A 22 -5.43 9.65 5.47
N LEU A 23 -4.15 9.39 5.75
CA LEU A 23 -3.18 9.12 4.69
C LEU A 23 -3.32 7.71 4.13
N LEU A 24 -3.38 6.69 4.99
CA LEU A 24 -3.35 5.28 4.58
C LEU A 24 -4.67 4.82 3.97
N GLY A 25 -5.78 5.39 4.40
CA GLY A 25 -7.11 5.05 3.92
C GLY A 25 -7.53 5.80 2.65
N ASP A 26 -6.76 6.79 2.23
CA ASP A 26 -7.01 7.55 1.01
C ASP A 26 -5.94 7.22 -0.03
N LEU A 27 -6.26 6.28 -0.92
CA LEU A 27 -5.29 5.82 -1.91
C LEU A 27 -4.97 6.89 -2.96
N SER A 28 -5.76 7.97 -3.06
CA SER A 28 -5.40 9.09 -3.94
C SER A 28 -4.12 9.79 -3.49
N ARG A 29 -3.71 9.61 -2.24
CA ARG A 29 -2.47 10.15 -1.67
C ARG A 29 -1.26 9.20 -1.80
N GLN A 30 -1.45 8.02 -2.39
CA GLN A 30 -0.36 7.03 -2.51
C GLN A 30 0.83 7.54 -3.32
N GLY A 31 0.61 8.47 -4.25
CA GLY A 31 1.69 9.09 -5.00
C GLY A 31 2.70 9.85 -4.12
N GLU A 32 2.30 10.27 -2.91
CA GLU A 32 3.19 10.92 -1.95
C GLU A 32 4.17 9.92 -1.32
N LEU A 33 3.83 8.64 -1.34
CA LEU A 33 4.58 7.57 -0.67
C LEU A 33 5.32 6.65 -1.65
N HIS A 34 4.77 6.46 -2.84
CA HIS A 34 5.23 5.45 -3.79
C HIS A 34 5.69 6.10 -5.09
N PRO A 35 7.01 6.09 -5.38
CA PRO A 35 7.55 6.85 -6.52
C PRO A 35 7.13 6.31 -7.89
N LEU A 36 6.68 5.06 -7.99
CA LEU A 36 6.25 4.47 -9.24
C LEU A 36 4.83 4.84 -9.61
N ILE A 37 4.03 5.33 -8.65
CA ILE A 37 2.65 5.74 -8.93
C ILE A 37 2.64 7.07 -9.66
N VAL A 38 2.07 7.07 -10.87
CA VAL A 38 1.97 8.27 -11.69
C VAL A 38 0.56 8.83 -11.79
N ARG A 39 -0.46 8.03 -11.44
CA ARG A 39 -1.84 8.44 -11.49
C ARG A 39 -2.71 7.61 -10.55
N VAL A 40 -3.62 8.27 -9.84
CA VAL A 40 -4.67 7.60 -9.05
C VAL A 40 -6.00 8.23 -9.43
N ARG A 41 -6.98 7.41 -9.78
CA ARG A 41 -8.33 7.85 -10.10
C ARG A 41 -9.32 7.13 -9.21
N GLN A 42 -10.17 7.88 -8.52
CA GLN A 42 -11.23 7.30 -7.70
C GLN A 42 -12.35 6.76 -8.59
N LEU A 43 -12.84 5.57 -8.25
CA LEU A 43 -13.93 4.88 -8.94
C LEU A 43 -15.14 4.80 -8.01
N PRO A 44 -16.34 4.52 -8.54
CA PRO A 44 -17.47 4.16 -7.68
C PRO A 44 -17.08 2.96 -6.79
N PRO A 45 -17.45 2.97 -5.50
CA PRO A 45 -17.07 1.87 -4.60
C PRO A 45 -17.63 0.53 -5.07
N ARG A 46 -16.79 -0.48 -5.08
CA ARG A 46 -17.20 -1.85 -5.38
C ARG A 46 -17.96 -2.43 -4.18
N PRO A 47 -18.82 -3.46 -4.38
CA PRO A 47 -19.51 -4.08 -3.26
C PRO A 47 -18.54 -4.54 -2.17
N GLY A 48 -18.81 -4.16 -0.93
CA GLY A 48 -17.98 -4.47 0.22
C GLY A 48 -16.79 -3.52 0.44
N ALA A 49 -16.58 -2.54 -0.43
CA ALA A 49 -15.50 -1.57 -0.29
C ALA A 49 -16.02 -0.22 0.19
N LEU A 50 -15.23 0.46 1.01
CA LEU A 50 -15.49 1.84 1.42
C LEU A 50 -15.15 2.82 0.29
N ALA A 51 -14.10 2.51 -0.47
CA ALA A 51 -13.65 3.31 -1.60
C ALA A 51 -12.91 2.39 -2.57
N SER A 52 -12.92 2.75 -3.85
CA SER A 52 -12.25 2.00 -4.91
C SER A 52 -11.48 2.94 -5.83
N TYR A 53 -10.36 2.48 -6.36
CA TYR A 53 -9.43 3.31 -7.13
C TYR A 53 -8.86 2.51 -8.31
N ALA A 54 -8.53 3.24 -9.37
CA ALA A 54 -7.66 2.77 -10.43
C ALA A 54 -6.31 3.45 -10.23
N ILE A 55 -5.25 2.65 -10.07
CA ILE A 55 -3.90 3.15 -9.81
C ILE A 55 -3.02 2.78 -10.99
N THR A 56 -2.30 3.76 -11.52
CA THR A 56 -1.37 3.53 -12.62
C THR A 56 0.06 3.70 -12.12
N ASP A 57 0.83 2.63 -12.23
CA ASP A 57 2.25 2.61 -11.93
C ASP A 57 3.03 2.71 -13.24
N ARG A 58 4.22 3.31 -13.16
CA ARG A 58 5.19 3.28 -14.24
C ARG A 58 6.23 2.21 -13.91
N LEU A 59 6.17 1.10 -14.63
CA LEU A 59 7.13 0.02 -14.47
C LEU A 59 8.34 0.22 -15.37
N GLU A 60 9.51 -0.20 -14.89
CA GLU A 60 10.76 -0.13 -15.62
C GLU A 60 11.36 -1.52 -15.71
N LEU A 61 11.59 -1.98 -16.94
CA LEU A 61 12.27 -3.25 -17.24
C LEU A 61 13.46 -2.93 -18.14
N GLY A 62 14.64 -2.74 -17.52
CA GLY A 62 15.82 -2.28 -18.24
C GLY A 62 15.56 -0.93 -18.88
N PRO A 63 15.77 -0.78 -20.21
CA PRO A 63 15.49 0.49 -20.91
C PRO A 63 14.01 0.71 -21.20
N LEU A 64 13.14 -0.28 -20.93
CA LEU A 64 11.72 -0.17 -21.23
C LEU A 64 10.94 0.43 -20.08
N HIS A 65 10.04 1.36 -20.38
CA HIS A 65 9.13 1.98 -19.45
C HIS A 65 7.71 1.78 -19.95
N PHE A 66 6.80 1.30 -19.11
CA PHE A 66 5.41 1.15 -19.51
C PHE A 66 4.46 1.32 -18.31
N PRO A 67 3.25 1.85 -18.56
CA PRO A 67 2.25 2.00 -17.51
C PRO A 67 1.53 0.67 -17.27
N VAL A 68 1.21 0.41 -15.99
CA VAL A 68 0.35 -0.70 -15.59
C VAL A 68 -0.73 -0.13 -14.68
N THR A 69 -1.99 -0.40 -15.00
CA THR A 69 -3.12 0.05 -14.21
C THR A 69 -3.75 -1.15 -13.50
N TYR A 70 -3.98 -0.99 -12.20
CA TYR A 70 -4.65 -2.01 -11.39
C TYR A 70 -5.73 -1.37 -10.54
N GLN A 71 -6.62 -2.20 -9.98
CA GLN A 71 -7.67 -1.75 -9.09
C GLN A 71 -7.28 -1.98 -7.65
N ALA A 72 -7.63 -1.04 -6.78
CA ALA A 72 -7.40 -1.15 -5.35
C ALA A 72 -8.64 -0.71 -4.59
N ASP A 73 -9.01 -1.49 -3.59
CA ASP A 73 -10.18 -1.23 -2.75
C ASP A 73 -9.72 -1.00 -1.31
N VAL A 74 -10.32 -0.02 -0.65
CA VAL A 74 -10.22 0.15 0.79
C VAL A 74 -11.39 -0.58 1.43
N LEU A 75 -11.11 -1.59 2.24
CA LEU A 75 -12.14 -2.42 2.86
C LEU A 75 -12.45 -1.97 4.28
N ILE A 76 -11.44 -1.57 5.02
CA ILE A 76 -11.55 -1.09 6.40
C ILE A 76 -10.65 0.14 6.55
N ALA A 77 -11.15 1.19 7.18
CA ALA A 77 -10.35 2.37 7.50
C ALA A 77 -10.91 2.99 8.78
N ASN A 78 -10.26 2.75 9.90
CA ASN A 78 -10.58 3.34 11.20
C ASN A 78 -9.29 3.54 11.99
N GLU A 79 -9.38 4.09 13.19
CA GLU A 79 -8.19 4.41 13.97
C GLU A 79 -7.43 3.19 14.50
N ASP A 80 -8.00 2.00 14.40
CA ASP A 80 -7.34 0.75 14.83
C ASP A 80 -6.69 0.03 13.67
N GLU A 81 -7.29 0.09 12.47
CA GLU A 81 -6.76 -0.64 11.33
C GLU A 81 -7.20 -0.07 9.98
N VAL A 82 -6.38 -0.33 8.97
CA VAL A 82 -6.68 -0.07 7.57
C VAL A 82 -6.41 -1.36 6.79
N VAL A 83 -7.37 -1.78 5.97
CA VAL A 83 -7.22 -2.94 5.09
C VAL A 83 -7.49 -2.53 3.67
N THR A 84 -6.53 -2.78 2.79
CA THR A 84 -6.68 -2.55 1.36
C THR A 84 -6.34 -3.80 0.58
N VAL A 85 -6.93 -3.93 -0.61
CA VAL A 85 -6.61 -5.05 -1.52
C VAL A 85 -6.42 -4.48 -2.91
N ALA A 86 -5.27 -4.72 -3.49
CA ALA A 86 -4.97 -4.39 -4.89
C ALA A 86 -5.07 -5.66 -5.74
N ARG A 87 -5.65 -5.52 -6.93
CA ARG A 87 -5.84 -6.65 -7.86
C ARG A 87 -5.29 -6.27 -9.22
N GLN A 88 -4.38 -7.11 -9.72
CA GLN A 88 -3.73 -6.91 -11.01
C GLN A 88 -3.73 -8.22 -11.79
N GLN A 89 -3.94 -8.11 -13.10
CA GLN A 89 -3.80 -9.30 -13.96
C GLN A 89 -2.32 -9.66 -14.14
N PRO A 90 -1.99 -10.94 -14.27
CA PRO A 90 -2.89 -12.11 -14.16
C PRO A 90 -3.05 -12.56 -12.69
N ALA A 91 -4.27 -12.66 -12.24
CA ALA A 91 -4.67 -13.28 -10.95
C ALA A 91 -3.78 -12.95 -9.75
N THR A 92 -3.28 -11.72 -9.68
CA THR A 92 -2.38 -11.25 -8.61
C THR A 92 -3.15 -10.35 -7.66
N THR A 93 -3.02 -10.62 -6.36
CA THR A 93 -3.61 -9.78 -5.32
C THR A 93 -2.56 -9.39 -4.29
N VAL A 94 -2.64 -8.16 -3.81
CA VAL A 94 -1.81 -7.65 -2.71
C VAL A 94 -2.75 -7.16 -1.64
N ARG A 95 -2.78 -7.84 -0.50
CA ARG A 95 -3.57 -7.43 0.66
C ARG A 95 -2.66 -6.74 1.65
N ASN A 96 -3.06 -5.54 2.03
CA ASN A 96 -2.37 -4.75 3.05
C ASN A 96 -3.24 -4.71 4.29
N HIS A 97 -2.72 -5.21 5.41
CA HIS A 97 -3.38 -5.09 6.70
C HIS A 97 -2.47 -4.26 7.62
N THR A 98 -2.91 -3.05 7.91
CA THR A 98 -2.18 -2.12 8.76
C THR A 98 -2.90 -1.97 10.09
N ARG A 99 -2.19 -2.16 11.19
CA ARG A 99 -2.69 -1.94 12.55
C ARG A 99 -2.02 -0.70 13.15
N LEU A 100 -2.82 0.10 13.84
CA LEU A 100 -2.39 1.38 14.40
C LEU A 100 -2.52 1.33 15.91
N ARG A 101 -1.48 1.81 16.61
CA ARG A 101 -1.47 1.81 18.07
C ARG A 101 -0.77 3.06 18.59
N ASP A 102 -1.36 3.69 19.61
CA ASP A 102 -0.70 4.79 20.30
C ASP A 102 0.46 4.26 21.14
N GLU A 103 1.57 4.95 21.06
CA GLU A 103 2.76 4.74 21.90
C GLU A 103 2.97 5.99 22.77
N PRO A 104 3.85 5.92 23.80
CA PRO A 104 4.18 7.10 24.59
C PRO A 104 4.74 8.26 23.76
N ASP A 105 4.60 9.47 24.27
CA ASP A 105 5.19 10.70 23.72
C ASP A 105 4.63 11.14 22.36
N GLY A 106 3.34 10.84 22.10
CA GLY A 106 2.68 11.28 20.87
C GLY A 106 3.13 10.54 19.63
N VAL A 107 3.64 9.33 19.79
CA VAL A 107 4.09 8.46 18.69
C VAL A 107 2.98 7.46 18.37
N VAL A 108 2.76 7.19 17.10
CA VAL A 108 1.90 6.11 16.62
C VAL A 108 2.78 5.00 16.06
N ARG A 109 2.52 3.78 16.48
CA ARG A 109 3.13 2.58 15.89
C ARG A 109 2.21 2.03 14.81
N ILE A 110 2.79 1.81 13.65
CA ILE A 110 2.09 1.31 12.46
C ILE A 110 2.71 -0.03 12.08
N ASP A 111 1.97 -1.11 12.32
CA ASP A 111 2.40 -2.46 11.96
C ASP A 111 1.71 -2.87 10.67
N VAL A 112 2.48 -3.15 9.63
CA VAL A 112 1.98 -3.46 8.29
C VAL A 112 2.31 -4.89 7.94
N GLU A 113 1.29 -5.65 7.51
CA GLU A 113 1.45 -6.99 6.95
C GLU A 113 0.96 -6.97 5.51
N ILE A 114 1.83 -7.37 4.59
CA ILE A 114 1.51 -7.46 3.17
C ILE A 114 1.45 -8.94 2.79
N THR A 115 0.33 -9.36 2.21
CA THR A 115 0.16 -10.71 1.69
C THR A 115 -0.01 -10.65 0.18
N LEU A 116 0.90 -11.30 -0.53
CA LEU A 116 0.88 -11.39 -1.98
C LEU A 116 0.42 -12.78 -2.40
N SER A 117 -0.50 -12.83 -3.35
CA SER A 117 -0.91 -14.06 -4.03
C SER A 117 -0.78 -13.85 -5.53
N ALA A 118 -0.12 -14.77 -6.22
CA ALA A 118 0.12 -14.66 -7.65
C ALA A 118 0.29 -16.06 -8.26
N PRO A 119 0.13 -16.19 -9.60
CA PRO A 119 0.43 -17.46 -10.28
C PRO A 119 1.85 -17.93 -9.97
N ALA A 120 2.00 -19.22 -9.69
CA ALA A 120 3.28 -19.79 -9.24
C ALA A 120 4.50 -19.41 -10.11
N PRO A 121 4.41 -19.40 -11.43
CA PRO A 121 5.56 -19.01 -12.26
C PRO A 121 5.99 -17.55 -12.09
N LEU A 122 5.08 -16.66 -11.69
CA LEU A 122 5.34 -15.23 -11.55
C LEU A 122 5.61 -14.84 -10.10
N PHE A 123 5.29 -15.71 -9.15
CA PHE A 123 5.25 -15.36 -7.73
C PHE A 123 6.60 -14.82 -7.22
N GLY A 124 7.69 -15.49 -7.49
CA GLY A 124 9.00 -15.09 -6.98
C GLY A 124 9.39 -13.68 -7.41
N TYR A 125 9.15 -13.35 -8.68
CA TYR A 125 9.40 -12.01 -9.20
C TYR A 125 8.47 -10.98 -8.56
N ALA A 126 7.17 -11.27 -8.56
CA ALA A 126 6.17 -10.35 -8.01
C ALA A 126 6.40 -10.09 -6.51
N PHE A 127 6.76 -11.12 -5.74
CA PHE A 127 7.03 -11.00 -4.32
C PHE A 127 8.25 -10.10 -4.04
N ARG A 128 9.33 -10.29 -4.79
CA ARG A 128 10.52 -9.43 -4.63
C ARG A 128 10.22 -7.97 -4.97
N GLN A 129 9.43 -7.72 -6.03
CA GLN A 129 9.05 -6.37 -6.43
C GLN A 129 8.16 -5.70 -5.36
N ALA A 130 7.16 -6.42 -4.88
CA ALA A 130 6.26 -5.90 -3.84
C ALA A 130 7.03 -5.60 -2.55
N ARG A 131 7.90 -6.50 -2.12
CA ARG A 131 8.68 -6.30 -0.90
C ARG A 131 9.60 -5.09 -1.01
N ALA A 132 10.32 -4.94 -2.11
CA ALA A 132 11.20 -3.80 -2.31
C ALA A 132 10.43 -2.48 -2.33
N ALA A 133 9.29 -2.43 -3.02
CA ALA A 133 8.45 -1.24 -3.10
C ALA A 133 7.91 -0.84 -1.71
N HIS A 134 7.41 -1.79 -0.93
CA HIS A 134 6.85 -1.51 0.39
C HIS A 134 7.91 -1.16 1.43
N LEU A 135 9.08 -1.74 1.38
CA LEU A 135 10.17 -1.36 2.28
C LEU A 135 10.65 0.07 1.98
N GLY A 136 10.67 0.49 0.72
CA GLY A 136 10.94 1.87 0.35
C GLY A 136 9.84 2.83 0.82
N LEU A 137 8.59 2.40 0.70
CA LEU A 137 7.43 3.16 1.16
C LEU A 137 7.45 3.39 2.68
N ALA A 138 7.92 2.41 3.46
CA ALA A 138 7.97 2.52 4.92
C ALA A 138 8.74 3.77 5.39
N SER A 139 9.87 4.04 4.77
CA SER A 139 10.70 5.19 5.10
C SER A 139 9.98 6.52 4.77
N ARG A 140 9.28 6.57 3.63
CA ARG A 140 8.53 7.76 3.22
C ARG A 140 7.29 7.98 4.07
N LEU A 141 6.64 6.92 4.51
CA LEU A 141 5.47 6.99 5.35
C LEU A 141 5.78 7.75 6.65
N GLY A 142 6.83 7.36 7.34
CA GLY A 142 7.24 8.04 8.56
C GLY A 142 7.53 9.51 8.33
N ALA A 143 8.30 9.85 7.29
CA ALA A 143 8.64 11.22 6.96
C ALA A 143 7.40 12.06 6.64
N THR A 144 6.47 11.52 5.85
CA THR A 144 5.24 12.21 5.46
C THR A 144 4.36 12.49 6.68
N LEU A 145 4.17 11.51 7.55
CA LEU A 145 3.34 11.67 8.75
C LEU A 145 3.92 12.69 9.73
N GLU A 146 5.24 12.78 9.80
CA GLU A 146 5.90 13.76 10.67
C GLU A 146 6.06 15.14 10.04
N GLY A 147 5.58 15.31 8.80
CA GLY A 147 5.73 16.57 8.07
C GLY A 147 7.15 16.87 7.62
N ARG A 148 8.04 15.88 7.60
CA ARG A 148 9.41 16.05 7.12
C ARG A 148 9.46 16.01 5.60
N ALA A 149 10.35 16.78 5.02
CA ALA A 149 10.62 16.70 3.58
C ALA A 149 11.17 15.32 3.25
N ALA A 150 10.59 14.71 2.23
CA ALA A 150 11.01 13.39 1.78
C ALA A 150 12.32 13.46 0.99
#